data_9a0f46d983c1927091fadb3430c53ba8
#
_entry.id   9a0f46d983c1927091fadb3430c53ba8
#
_cell.length_a   1.000
_cell.length_b   1.000
_cell.length_c   1.000
_cell.angle_alpha   90.00
_cell.angle_beta   90.00
_cell.angle_gamma   90.00
#
_symmetry.space_group_name_H-M   'P 1'
#
loop_
_entity.id
_entity.type
_entity.pdbx_description
1 polymer ?
#
loop_
_entity_poly.entity_id
_entity_poly.type
_entity_poly.pdbx_seq_one_letter_code
_entity_poly.pdbx_strand_id
1 'polypeptide(L)'
;MTDIKLISPSKEYEKEAFEYIQEFIEYNSEINGTGGLSRYDNYDEWLLKLHKDLDLSNIAEGRVPANTYFLVRTSDNRIIGMINIRHRLNEFLFNEGGHIGYSIRPTEREKGYGTLILNLGLEKCKELNLKKVLLTCDKTNIASGKVIQNNGGMLENELYSETFSEIIQRYWIEL
;
A
#
# COMPACT_ATOMS: atom_id res chain seq x y z
N MET A 1 21.04 2.18 -5.51
CA MET A 1 19.81 1.63 -4.84
C MET A 1 19.81 0.10 -4.78
N THR A 2 20.99 -0.50 -4.65
CA THR A 2 21.17 -1.97 -4.63
C THR A 2 20.80 -2.62 -3.29
N ASP A 3 20.50 -1.83 -2.27
CA ASP A 3 20.20 -2.29 -0.91
C ASP A 3 18.71 -2.12 -0.50
N ILE A 4 17.83 -1.85 -1.46
CA ILE A 4 16.36 -1.74 -1.22
C ILE A 4 15.66 -2.95 -1.86
N LYS A 5 14.81 -3.63 -1.09
CA LYS A 5 14.04 -4.79 -1.53
C LYS A 5 12.59 -4.72 -1.10
N LEU A 6 11.71 -5.24 -1.95
CA LEU A 6 10.33 -5.51 -1.59
C LEU A 6 10.22 -6.98 -1.13
N ILE A 7 9.84 -7.19 0.13
CA ILE A 7 9.79 -8.51 0.77
C ILE A 7 8.43 -8.77 1.40
N SER A 8 8.05 -10.03 1.54
CA SER A 8 6.87 -10.42 2.32
C SER A 8 7.13 -10.21 3.81
N PRO A 9 6.11 -9.80 4.59
CA PRO A 9 6.22 -9.71 6.04
C PRO A 9 6.60 -11.07 6.66
N SER A 10 7.50 -11.02 7.65
CA SER A 10 7.92 -12.17 8.43
C SER A 10 8.12 -11.79 9.90
N LYS A 11 8.19 -12.79 10.80
CA LYS A 11 8.31 -12.57 12.24
C LYS A 11 9.55 -11.76 12.64
N GLU A 12 10.63 -11.88 11.88
CA GLU A 12 11.88 -11.15 12.14
C GLU A 12 11.72 -9.62 12.08
N TYR A 13 10.71 -9.12 11.36
CA TYR A 13 10.42 -7.69 11.24
C TYR A 13 9.39 -7.15 12.24
N GLU A 14 8.94 -7.94 13.21
CA GLU A 14 7.90 -7.54 14.18
C GLU A 14 8.21 -6.21 14.86
N LYS A 15 9.40 -6.09 15.46
CA LYS A 15 9.82 -4.88 16.15
C LYS A 15 9.84 -3.68 15.20
N GLU A 16 10.48 -3.82 14.07
CA GLU A 16 10.62 -2.76 13.06
C GLU A 16 9.26 -2.34 12.47
N ALA A 17 8.33 -3.30 12.31
CA ALA A 17 6.99 -3.02 11.83
C ALA A 17 6.16 -2.20 12.85
N PHE A 18 6.28 -2.48 14.14
CA PHE A 18 5.64 -1.66 15.16
C PHE A 18 6.31 -0.29 15.32
N GLU A 19 7.64 -0.19 15.21
CA GLU A 19 8.35 1.09 15.17
C GLU A 19 7.93 1.93 13.95
N TYR A 20 7.66 1.27 12.81
CA TYR A 20 7.10 1.93 11.62
C TYR A 20 5.73 2.55 11.91
N ILE A 21 4.80 1.80 12.53
CA ILE A 21 3.47 2.31 12.91
C ILE A 21 3.61 3.47 13.90
N GLN A 22 4.45 3.31 14.91
CA GLN A 22 4.66 4.31 15.96
C GLN A 22 5.13 5.66 15.39
N GLU A 23 6.03 5.64 14.42
CA GLU A 23 6.51 6.86 13.78
C GLU A 23 5.39 7.63 13.07
N PHE A 24 4.42 6.94 12.42
CA PHE A 24 3.25 7.62 11.84
C PHE A 24 2.38 8.30 12.89
N ILE A 25 2.22 7.68 14.06
CA ILE A 25 1.49 8.26 15.19
C ILE A 25 2.22 9.53 15.69
N GLU A 26 3.54 9.45 15.89
CA GLU A 26 4.36 10.57 16.35
C GLU A 26 4.34 11.77 15.39
N TYR A 27 4.30 11.50 14.09
CA TYR A 27 4.22 12.53 13.04
C TYR A 27 2.78 12.98 12.72
N ASN A 28 1.77 12.46 13.44
CA ASN A 28 0.35 12.69 13.17
C ASN A 28 0.03 12.52 11.67
N SER A 29 0.53 11.45 11.08
CA SER A 29 0.46 11.17 9.65
C SER A 29 -0.43 9.97 9.36
N GLU A 30 -1.23 10.08 8.31
CA GLU A 30 -2.03 8.96 7.83
C GLU A 30 -1.14 7.83 7.32
N ILE A 31 -1.60 6.60 7.55
CA ILE A 31 -0.91 5.39 7.17
C ILE A 31 -1.79 4.52 6.27
N ASN A 32 -1.22 4.08 5.15
CA ASN A 32 -1.86 3.21 4.17
C ASN A 32 -0.96 2.02 3.82
N GLY A 33 -1.53 0.99 3.17
CA GLY A 33 -0.73 -0.12 2.63
C GLY A 33 -0.19 -1.12 3.63
N THR A 34 -0.62 -1.07 4.89
CA THR A 34 -0.09 -1.92 5.98
C THR A 34 -0.77 -3.29 6.07
N GLY A 35 -1.75 -3.60 5.21
CA GLY A 35 -2.57 -4.80 5.39
C GLY A 35 -3.36 -4.81 6.70
N GLY A 36 -3.55 -3.63 7.31
CA GLY A 36 -4.29 -3.45 8.56
C GLY A 36 -3.45 -3.63 9.84
N LEU A 37 -2.11 -3.67 9.76
CA LEU A 37 -1.22 -3.86 10.93
C LEU A 37 -1.53 -2.89 12.09
N SER A 38 -1.87 -1.63 11.78
CA SER A 38 -2.20 -0.61 12.80
C SER A 38 -3.41 -0.95 13.68
N ARG A 39 -4.15 -2.02 13.38
CA ARG A 39 -5.32 -2.49 14.14
C ARG A 39 -5.01 -3.74 14.98
N TYR A 40 -3.76 -4.17 15.02
CA TYR A 40 -3.32 -5.37 15.70
C TYR A 40 -2.27 -5.04 16.75
N ASP A 41 -2.49 -5.50 17.98
CA ASP A 41 -1.50 -5.46 19.06
C ASP A 41 -0.61 -6.71 19.03
N ASN A 42 -1.05 -7.76 18.35
CA ASN A 42 -0.33 -9.03 18.17
C ASN A 42 0.11 -9.21 16.72
N TYR A 43 1.41 -9.22 16.49
CA TYR A 43 1.99 -9.35 15.16
C TYR A 43 1.71 -10.71 14.50
N ASP A 44 1.70 -11.79 15.28
CA ASP A 44 1.43 -13.14 14.75
C ASP A 44 -0.02 -13.27 14.26
N GLU A 45 -0.97 -12.65 14.96
CA GLU A 45 -2.37 -12.60 14.51
C GLU A 45 -2.51 -11.83 13.20
N TRP A 46 -1.76 -10.73 13.03
CA TRP A 46 -1.73 -10.00 11.77
C TRP A 46 -1.07 -10.82 10.66
N LEU A 47 0.04 -11.52 10.90
CA LEU A 47 0.64 -12.43 9.92
C LEU A 47 -0.33 -13.53 9.50
N LEU A 48 -1.02 -14.14 10.47
CA LEU A 48 -2.06 -15.15 10.19
C LEU A 48 -3.19 -14.57 9.33
N LYS A 49 -3.62 -13.34 9.61
CA LYS A 49 -4.61 -12.62 8.79
C LYS A 49 -4.11 -12.41 7.37
N LEU A 50 -2.83 -12.02 7.15
CA LEU A 50 -2.28 -11.88 5.81
C LEU A 50 -2.30 -13.20 5.03
N HIS A 51 -2.02 -14.34 5.67
CA HIS A 51 -2.15 -15.65 5.03
C HIS A 51 -3.60 -15.95 4.65
N LYS A 52 -4.56 -15.65 5.53
CA LYS A 52 -5.99 -15.83 5.24
C LYS A 52 -6.48 -14.94 4.11
N ASP A 53 -5.94 -13.74 3.96
CA ASP A 53 -6.28 -12.83 2.86
C ASP A 53 -5.89 -13.37 1.47
N LEU A 54 -5.05 -14.39 1.39
CA LEU A 54 -4.68 -15.06 0.15
C LEU A 54 -5.56 -16.27 -0.17
N ASP A 55 -6.26 -16.80 0.80
CA ASP A 55 -7.12 -17.97 0.64
C ASP A 55 -8.54 -17.55 0.25
N LEU A 56 -8.88 -17.76 -1.03
CA LEU A 56 -10.20 -17.42 -1.58
C LEU A 56 -11.37 -18.09 -0.86
N SER A 57 -11.13 -19.24 -0.19
CA SER A 57 -12.15 -19.98 0.57
C SER A 57 -12.42 -19.39 1.95
N ASN A 58 -11.53 -18.55 2.47
CA ASN A 58 -11.56 -18.00 3.84
C ASN A 58 -11.61 -16.47 3.90
N ILE A 59 -11.76 -15.80 2.75
CA ILE A 59 -11.86 -14.33 2.72
C ILE A 59 -13.19 -13.91 3.35
N ALA A 60 -13.12 -12.97 4.30
CA ALA A 60 -14.30 -12.38 4.90
C ALA A 60 -15.16 -11.67 3.84
N GLU A 61 -16.48 -11.72 4.04
CA GLU A 61 -17.44 -11.04 3.16
C GLU A 61 -17.06 -9.56 2.97
N GLY A 62 -17.18 -9.07 1.74
CA GLY A 62 -16.83 -7.69 1.38
C GLY A 62 -15.32 -7.43 1.20
N ARG A 63 -14.45 -8.42 1.46
CA ARG A 63 -13.00 -8.32 1.21
C ARG A 63 -12.60 -8.97 -0.11
N VAL A 64 -11.39 -8.65 -0.55
CA VAL A 64 -10.75 -9.22 -1.74
C VAL A 64 -9.37 -9.77 -1.36
N PRO A 65 -8.84 -10.75 -2.13
CA PRO A 65 -7.48 -11.23 -1.92
C PRO A 65 -6.48 -10.09 -2.06
N ALA A 66 -5.47 -10.10 -1.17
CA ALA A 66 -4.44 -9.06 -1.17
C ALA A 66 -3.10 -9.57 -0.64
N ASN A 67 -2.02 -9.08 -1.23
CA ASN A 67 -0.66 -9.24 -0.70
C ASN A 67 -0.22 -7.95 -0.01
N THR A 68 0.52 -8.10 1.07
CA THR A 68 1.23 -6.99 1.73
C THR A 68 2.73 -7.22 1.61
N TYR A 69 3.48 -6.16 1.36
CA TYR A 69 4.95 -6.21 1.29
C TYR A 69 5.56 -5.05 2.08
N PHE A 70 6.77 -5.28 2.56
CA PHE A 70 7.66 -4.26 3.13
C PHE A 70 8.69 -3.83 2.10
N LEU A 71 8.90 -2.53 1.96
CA LEU A 71 10.08 -1.97 1.30
C LEU A 71 11.16 -1.84 2.36
N VAL A 72 12.19 -2.66 2.29
CA VAL A 72 13.25 -2.75 3.30
C VAL A 72 14.58 -2.26 2.75
N ARG A 73 15.27 -1.43 3.53
CA ARG A 73 16.69 -1.14 3.33
C ARG A 73 17.51 -2.22 4.03
N THR A 74 18.24 -3.02 3.24
CA THR A 74 18.92 -4.22 3.75
C THR A 74 20.21 -3.92 4.53
N SER A 75 20.79 -2.72 4.35
CA SER A 75 21.98 -2.30 5.08
C SER A 75 21.77 -2.13 6.59
N ASP A 76 20.52 -1.81 7.01
CA ASP A 76 20.13 -1.62 8.41
C ASP A 76 18.83 -2.35 8.78
N ASN A 77 18.30 -3.19 7.87
CA ASN A 77 17.03 -3.92 8.02
C ASN A 77 15.83 -3.02 8.35
N ARG A 78 15.87 -1.75 7.92
CA ARG A 78 14.83 -0.78 8.20
C ARG A 78 13.68 -0.87 7.21
N ILE A 79 12.44 -0.93 7.71
CA ILE A 79 11.24 -0.78 6.88
C ILE A 79 11.09 0.69 6.47
N ILE A 80 11.24 0.94 5.18
CA ILE A 80 11.12 2.27 4.57
C ILE A 80 9.68 2.58 4.17
N GLY A 81 8.93 1.56 3.77
CA GLY A 81 7.55 1.68 3.34
C GLY A 81 6.80 0.35 3.41
N MET A 82 5.48 0.45 3.35
CA MET A 82 4.60 -0.71 3.21
C MET A 82 3.67 -0.52 2.03
N ILE A 83 3.32 -1.62 1.35
CA ILE A 83 2.41 -1.63 0.22
C ILE A 83 1.48 -2.84 0.31
N ASN A 84 0.19 -2.62 0.07
CA ASN A 84 -0.83 -3.66 -0.03
C ASN A 84 -1.41 -3.66 -1.45
N ILE A 85 -1.43 -4.82 -2.09
CA ILE A 85 -1.86 -5.04 -3.46
C ILE A 85 -3.07 -5.96 -3.45
N ARG A 86 -4.22 -5.46 -3.88
CA ARG A 86 -5.49 -6.16 -3.99
C ARG A 86 -5.60 -6.81 -5.37
N HIS A 87 -5.93 -8.09 -5.41
CA HIS A 87 -5.94 -8.88 -6.66
C HIS A 87 -7.13 -8.55 -7.56
N ARG A 88 -8.18 -7.95 -7.02
CA ARG A 88 -9.38 -7.52 -7.73
C ARG A 88 -10.03 -6.35 -7.01
N LEU A 89 -10.98 -5.73 -7.66
CA LEU A 89 -11.79 -4.65 -7.08
C LEU A 89 -13.19 -5.18 -6.75
N ASN A 90 -13.69 -4.81 -5.58
CA ASN A 90 -15.12 -4.78 -5.28
C ASN A 90 -15.65 -3.37 -5.55
N GLU A 91 -16.91 -3.10 -5.29
CA GLU A 91 -17.53 -1.80 -5.55
C GLU A 91 -16.84 -0.65 -4.82
N PHE A 92 -16.56 -0.80 -3.53
CA PHE A 92 -15.82 0.21 -2.75
C PHE A 92 -14.43 0.48 -3.31
N LEU A 93 -13.67 -0.58 -3.59
CA LEU A 93 -12.32 -0.44 -4.13
C LEU A 93 -12.31 0.15 -5.54
N PHE A 94 -13.33 -0.17 -6.35
CA PHE A 94 -13.46 0.42 -7.68
C PHE A 94 -13.76 1.92 -7.61
N ASN A 95 -14.57 2.35 -6.66
CA ASN A 95 -14.92 3.76 -6.52
C ASN A 95 -13.85 4.56 -5.76
N GLU A 96 -13.34 4.06 -4.63
CA GLU A 96 -12.61 4.85 -3.65
C GLU A 96 -11.25 4.28 -3.24
N GLY A 97 -11.07 2.94 -3.20
CA GLY A 97 -9.91 2.32 -2.59
C GLY A 97 -8.77 1.92 -3.54
N GLY A 98 -9.08 1.63 -4.81
CA GLY A 98 -8.11 1.16 -5.81
C GLY A 98 -7.50 -0.23 -5.52
N HIS A 99 -6.59 -0.66 -6.40
CA HIS A 99 -5.82 -1.90 -6.23
C HIS A 99 -4.67 -1.78 -5.23
N ILE A 100 -4.08 -0.60 -5.09
CA ILE A 100 -2.84 -0.41 -4.35
C ILE A 100 -3.01 0.68 -3.29
N GLY A 101 -2.70 0.34 -2.04
CA GLY A 101 -2.44 1.30 -0.98
C GLY A 101 -0.98 1.20 -0.55
N TYR A 102 -0.32 2.32 -0.31
CA TYR A 102 1.07 2.36 0.15
C TYR A 102 1.31 3.54 1.09
N SER A 103 2.37 3.44 1.87
CA SER A 103 2.89 4.54 2.67
C SER A 103 4.41 4.48 2.77
N ILE A 104 5.03 5.63 2.98
CA ILE A 104 6.47 5.77 3.22
C ILE A 104 6.67 6.35 4.61
N ARG A 105 7.57 5.73 5.38
CA ARG A 105 7.98 6.17 6.71
C ARG A 105 8.24 7.67 6.72
N PRO A 106 7.67 8.46 7.64
CA PRO A 106 7.79 9.91 7.65
C PRO A 106 9.22 10.43 7.47
N THR A 107 10.20 9.89 8.21
CA THR A 107 11.61 10.29 8.14
C THR A 107 12.33 9.84 6.86
N GLU A 108 11.69 9.02 6.03
CA GLU A 108 12.24 8.52 4.76
C GLU A 108 11.56 9.12 3.53
N ARG A 109 10.67 10.09 3.71
CA ARG A 109 10.00 10.81 2.62
C ARG A 109 10.97 11.71 1.84
N GLU A 110 10.53 12.17 0.67
CA GLU A 110 11.28 13.07 -0.23
C GLU A 110 12.61 12.51 -0.77
N LYS A 111 12.83 11.19 -0.61
CA LYS A 111 14.02 10.46 -1.08
C LYS A 111 13.74 9.58 -2.31
N GLY A 112 12.59 9.73 -2.95
CA GLY A 112 12.19 8.94 -4.13
C GLY A 112 11.59 7.57 -3.82
N TYR A 113 11.49 7.16 -2.55
CA TYR A 113 10.97 5.85 -2.16
C TYR A 113 9.49 5.62 -2.49
N GLY A 114 8.68 6.69 -2.54
CA GLY A 114 7.28 6.59 -3.00
C GLY A 114 7.18 6.10 -4.44
N THR A 115 7.96 6.69 -5.35
CA THR A 115 8.01 6.26 -6.75
C THR A 115 8.57 4.85 -6.87
N LEU A 116 9.59 4.50 -6.10
CA LEU A 116 10.21 3.18 -6.12
C LEU A 116 9.25 2.08 -5.62
N ILE A 117 8.59 2.29 -4.47
CA ILE A 117 7.70 1.26 -3.92
C ILE A 117 6.52 0.99 -4.85
N LEU A 118 5.96 2.03 -5.47
CA LEU A 118 4.90 1.85 -6.45
C LEU A 118 5.41 1.10 -7.69
N ASN A 119 6.57 1.47 -8.24
CA ASN A 119 7.17 0.77 -9.36
C ASN A 119 7.36 -0.74 -9.09
N LEU A 120 7.95 -1.09 -7.94
CA LEU A 120 8.11 -2.48 -7.52
C LEU A 120 6.77 -3.19 -7.30
N GLY A 121 5.78 -2.47 -6.78
CA GLY A 121 4.41 -2.97 -6.62
C GLY A 121 3.73 -3.28 -7.95
N LEU A 122 3.96 -2.45 -8.99
CA LEU A 122 3.44 -2.70 -10.34
C LEU A 122 4.03 -3.98 -10.96
N GLU A 123 5.31 -4.29 -10.70
CA GLU A 123 5.88 -5.58 -11.11
C GLU A 123 5.16 -6.75 -10.41
N LYS A 124 4.81 -6.61 -9.13
CA LYS A 124 3.98 -7.61 -8.44
C LYS A 124 2.57 -7.74 -9.04
N CYS A 125 1.99 -6.65 -9.49
CA CYS A 125 0.71 -6.68 -10.19
C CYS A 125 0.78 -7.45 -11.53
N LYS A 126 1.89 -7.33 -12.27
CA LYS A 126 2.14 -8.13 -13.49
C LYS A 126 2.25 -9.63 -13.16
N GLU A 127 2.95 -9.99 -12.08
CA GLU A 127 3.04 -11.39 -11.59
C GLU A 127 1.65 -11.97 -11.27
N LEU A 128 0.70 -11.12 -10.82
CA LEU A 128 -0.70 -11.46 -10.58
C LEU A 128 -1.57 -11.47 -11.86
N ASN A 129 -0.97 -11.25 -13.04
CA ASN A 129 -1.63 -11.16 -14.35
C ASN A 129 -2.67 -10.02 -14.46
N LEU A 130 -2.56 -8.98 -13.64
CA LEU A 130 -3.34 -7.77 -13.83
C LEU A 130 -2.86 -7.05 -15.11
N LYS A 131 -3.79 -6.50 -15.86
CA LYS A 131 -3.47 -5.77 -17.11
C LYS A 131 -3.43 -4.26 -16.90
N LYS A 132 -4.17 -3.81 -15.92
CA LYS A 132 -4.20 -2.42 -15.46
C LYS A 132 -4.53 -2.36 -13.99
N VAL A 133 -4.11 -1.31 -13.34
CA VAL A 133 -4.39 -1.07 -11.92
C VAL A 133 -4.99 0.32 -11.72
N LEU A 134 -5.97 0.39 -10.84
CA LEU A 134 -6.56 1.64 -10.34
C LEU A 134 -5.84 2.03 -9.05
N LEU A 135 -5.38 3.28 -8.99
CA LEU A 135 -4.93 3.92 -7.76
C LEU A 135 -5.81 5.14 -7.47
N THR A 136 -6.02 5.38 -6.20
CA THR A 136 -6.75 6.56 -5.73
C THR A 136 -5.90 7.34 -4.74
N CYS A 137 -6.06 8.64 -4.71
CA CYS A 137 -5.50 9.49 -3.66
C CYS A 137 -6.38 10.72 -3.48
N ASP A 138 -6.31 11.31 -2.29
CA ASP A 138 -6.99 12.57 -2.03
C ASP A 138 -6.40 13.66 -2.92
N LYS A 139 -7.23 14.53 -3.44
CA LYS A 139 -6.82 15.64 -4.31
C LYS A 139 -5.79 16.55 -3.63
N THR A 140 -5.88 16.67 -2.31
CA THR A 140 -4.95 17.45 -1.49
C THR A 140 -3.60 16.75 -1.28
N ASN A 141 -3.52 15.42 -1.49
CA ASN A 141 -2.29 14.64 -1.38
C ASN A 141 -1.46 14.72 -2.68
N ILE A 142 -0.90 15.91 -2.92
CA ILE A 142 -0.09 16.21 -4.12
C ILE A 142 1.09 15.23 -4.26
N ALA A 143 1.68 14.79 -3.15
CA ALA A 143 2.80 13.85 -3.17
C ALA A 143 2.40 12.51 -3.76
N SER A 144 1.25 11.94 -3.33
CA SER A 144 0.73 10.68 -3.89
C SER A 144 0.37 10.83 -5.37
N GLY A 145 -0.31 11.91 -5.76
CA GLY A 145 -0.63 12.19 -7.17
C GLY A 145 0.62 12.21 -8.05
N LYS A 146 1.70 12.88 -7.62
CA LYS A 146 2.99 12.88 -8.34
C LYS A 146 3.63 11.49 -8.43
N VAL A 147 3.61 10.72 -7.34
CA VAL A 147 4.13 9.33 -7.34
C VAL A 147 3.38 8.48 -8.36
N ILE A 148 2.06 8.57 -8.41
CA ILE A 148 1.22 7.82 -9.35
C ILE A 148 1.54 8.24 -10.79
N GLN A 149 1.60 9.53 -11.08
CA GLN A 149 1.92 10.05 -12.41
C GLN A 149 3.34 9.69 -12.86
N ASN A 150 4.33 9.72 -11.96
CA ASN A 150 5.70 9.29 -12.26
C ASN A 150 5.80 7.80 -12.62
N ASN A 151 4.80 7.00 -12.26
CA ASN A 151 4.68 5.59 -12.63
C ASN A 151 3.70 5.36 -13.80
N GLY A 152 3.37 6.39 -14.56
CA GLY A 152 2.51 6.29 -15.74
C GLY A 152 1.02 6.38 -15.46
N GLY A 153 0.63 6.82 -14.28
CA GLY A 153 -0.78 7.01 -13.91
C GLY A 153 -1.45 8.12 -14.70
N MET A 154 -2.56 7.78 -15.35
CA MET A 154 -3.42 8.71 -16.08
C MET A 154 -4.67 8.99 -15.25
N LEU A 155 -4.94 10.27 -14.98
CA LEU A 155 -6.14 10.70 -14.28
C LEU A 155 -7.39 10.36 -15.12
N GLU A 156 -8.28 9.54 -14.55
CA GLU A 156 -9.57 9.22 -15.16
C GLU A 156 -10.62 10.29 -14.80
N ASN A 157 -10.77 10.52 -13.51
CA ASN A 157 -11.75 11.48 -12.99
C ASN A 157 -11.45 11.85 -11.53
N GLU A 158 -12.23 12.81 -11.03
CA GLU A 158 -12.33 13.18 -9.63
C GLU A 158 -13.74 12.93 -9.15
N LEU A 159 -13.92 12.43 -7.94
CA LEU A 159 -15.22 12.26 -7.30
C LEU A 159 -15.19 12.63 -5.83
N TYR A 160 -16.31 13.09 -5.30
CA TYR A 160 -16.43 13.33 -3.87
C TYR A 160 -16.72 12.01 -3.16
N SER A 161 -15.92 11.69 -2.16
CA SER A 161 -16.12 10.54 -1.29
C SER A 161 -16.90 10.96 -0.05
N GLU A 162 -18.06 10.39 0.14
CA GLU A 162 -18.84 10.53 1.38
C GLU A 162 -18.10 9.83 2.55
N THR A 163 -17.39 8.75 2.27
CA THR A 163 -16.64 7.96 3.26
C THR A 163 -15.52 8.76 3.90
N PHE A 164 -14.77 9.50 3.08
CA PHE A 164 -13.59 10.27 3.53
C PHE A 164 -13.88 11.77 3.66
N SER A 165 -15.05 12.23 3.19
CA SER A 165 -15.42 13.65 3.14
C SER A 165 -14.43 14.52 2.35
N GLU A 166 -13.82 13.94 1.29
CA GLU A 166 -12.79 14.56 0.46
C GLU A 166 -13.01 14.29 -1.04
N ILE A 167 -12.36 15.08 -1.88
CA ILE A 167 -12.29 14.81 -3.31
C ILE A 167 -11.17 13.81 -3.57
N ILE A 168 -11.53 12.67 -4.16
CA ILE A 168 -10.61 11.61 -4.54
C ILE A 168 -10.31 11.72 -6.02
N GLN A 169 -9.02 11.64 -6.37
CA GLN A 169 -8.52 11.48 -7.73
C GLN A 169 -8.33 9.99 -8.04
N ARG A 170 -8.82 9.54 -9.20
CA ARG A 170 -8.71 8.16 -9.67
C ARG A 170 -7.80 8.09 -10.89
N TYR A 171 -6.77 7.25 -10.80
CA TYR A 171 -5.75 7.08 -11.82
C TYR A 171 -5.66 5.63 -12.29
N TRP A 172 -5.55 5.42 -13.60
CA TRP A 172 -5.25 4.11 -14.16
C TRP A 172 -3.79 4.05 -14.63
N ILE A 173 -3.16 2.90 -14.38
CA ILE A 173 -1.84 2.54 -14.92
C ILE A 173 -2.03 1.26 -15.73
N GLU A 174 -1.65 1.28 -17.01
CA GLU A 174 -1.53 0.08 -17.85
C GLU A 174 -0.22 -0.65 -17.52
N LEU A 175 -0.23 -2.00 -17.52
CA LEU A 175 0.88 -2.85 -17.07
C LEU A 175 1.59 -3.58 -18.23
#